data_e150a6f22f19c80f3f9ebcb33549766f
#
_entry.id   e150a6f22f19c80f3f9ebcb33549766f
#
_cell.length_a   1.000
_cell.length_b   1.000
_cell.length_c   1.000
_cell.angle_alpha   90.00
_cell.angle_beta   90.00
_cell.angle_gamma   90.00
#
_symmetry.space_group_name_H-M   'P 1'
#
loop_
_entity.id
_entity.type
_entity.pdbx_description
1 polymer ?
#
loop_
_entity_poly.entity_id
_entity_poly.type
_entity_poly.pdbx_seq_one_letter_code
_entity_poly.pdbx_strand_id
1 'polypeptide(L)'
;LLMLAIVYGENVANSSYAHWLDLTGVQLTWAIMIYGFVAAVLPVWLLLTPRDYLSTFLKIGTIIGLAIGIIVVSPALEMPAVTKFIDGTGPVFSGSLFPFLFITIACGAVSGFHALISSGTTPKMIENETHVRMIGYGGMLMESFVAIMALAAASVLDPGIYFAMN
;
A
#
# COMPACT_ATOMS: atom_id res chain seq x y z
N LEU A 1 -7.85 4.43 -18.78
CA LEU A 1 -6.98 5.56 -18.42
C LEU A 1 -5.80 5.12 -17.55
N LEU A 2 -6.01 4.47 -16.40
CA LEU A 2 -4.93 4.06 -15.48
C LEU A 2 -3.89 3.16 -16.17
N MET A 3 -4.32 2.12 -16.88
CA MET A 3 -3.41 1.22 -17.62
C MET A 3 -2.66 1.95 -18.73
N LEU A 4 -3.34 2.86 -19.44
CA LEU A 4 -2.67 3.71 -20.43
C LEU A 4 -1.62 4.62 -19.80
N ALA A 5 -1.89 5.18 -18.63
CA ALA A 5 -0.93 6.01 -17.91
C ALA A 5 0.32 5.21 -17.50
N ILE A 6 0.18 3.93 -17.15
CA ILE A 6 1.31 3.06 -16.81
C ILE A 6 2.14 2.76 -18.06
N VAL A 7 1.48 2.35 -19.17
CA VAL A 7 2.17 1.97 -20.42
C VAL A 7 2.86 3.16 -21.08
N TYR A 8 2.20 4.32 -21.09
CA TYR A 8 2.74 5.52 -21.74
C TYR A 8 3.52 6.46 -20.80
N GLY A 9 3.63 6.11 -19.52
CA GLY A 9 4.32 6.94 -18.54
C GLY A 9 5.77 7.25 -18.91
N GLU A 10 6.49 6.28 -19.44
CA GLU A 10 7.87 6.46 -19.91
C GLU A 10 7.94 7.45 -21.08
N ASN A 11 7.01 7.37 -22.03
CA ASN A 11 6.94 8.30 -23.14
C ASN A 11 6.66 9.74 -22.68
N VAL A 12 5.83 9.90 -21.64
CA VAL A 12 5.56 11.21 -21.04
C VAL A 12 6.80 11.73 -20.29
N ALA A 13 7.50 10.87 -19.56
CA ALA A 13 8.73 11.23 -18.86
C ALA A 13 9.84 11.70 -19.81
N ASN A 14 9.88 11.16 -21.02
CA ASN A 14 10.84 11.54 -22.06
C ASN A 14 10.34 12.68 -22.99
N SER A 15 9.16 13.22 -22.73
CA SER A 15 8.58 14.29 -23.54
C SER A 15 8.93 15.68 -23.00
N SER A 16 8.70 16.72 -23.84
CA SER A 16 8.86 18.11 -23.41
C SER A 16 7.94 18.54 -22.26
N TYR A 17 6.92 17.74 -21.96
CA TYR A 17 5.99 17.99 -20.85
C TYR A 17 6.50 17.44 -19.51
N ALA A 18 7.59 16.67 -19.50
CA ALA A 18 8.14 16.07 -18.28
C ALA A 18 8.40 17.10 -17.18
N HIS A 19 8.93 18.28 -17.53
CA HIS A 19 9.26 19.33 -16.56
C HIS A 19 8.05 19.91 -15.81
N TRP A 20 6.84 19.75 -16.32
CA TRP A 20 5.61 20.16 -15.64
C TRP A 20 5.16 19.14 -14.59
N LEU A 21 5.62 17.90 -14.74
CA LEU A 21 5.26 16.78 -13.88
C LEU A 21 6.38 16.43 -12.89
N ASP A 22 7.61 16.92 -13.14
CA ASP A 22 8.77 16.73 -12.28
C ASP A 22 8.79 17.81 -11.20
N LEU A 23 8.23 17.48 -10.05
CA LEU A 23 8.11 18.37 -8.91
C LEU A 23 9.34 18.26 -8.02
N THR A 24 9.88 19.39 -7.60
CA THR A 24 10.92 19.41 -6.56
C THR A 24 10.37 18.87 -5.23
N GLY A 25 11.25 18.39 -4.34
CA GLY A 25 10.84 17.85 -3.03
C GLY A 25 9.94 18.80 -2.22
N VAL A 26 10.23 20.11 -2.27
CA VAL A 26 9.42 21.13 -1.59
C VAL A 26 8.04 21.28 -2.25
N GLN A 27 7.99 21.32 -3.58
CA GLN A 27 6.72 21.38 -4.31
C GLN A 27 5.87 20.13 -4.07
N LEU A 28 6.49 18.96 -4.05
CA LEU A 28 5.83 17.70 -3.75
C LEU A 28 5.24 17.70 -2.33
N THR A 29 6.00 18.19 -1.35
CA THR A 29 5.53 18.32 0.04
C THR A 29 4.28 19.20 0.12
N TRP A 30 4.32 20.38 -0.49
CA TRP A 30 3.17 21.26 -0.54
C TRP A 30 1.97 20.66 -1.27
N ALA A 31 2.21 19.99 -2.39
CA ALA A 31 1.16 19.31 -3.15
C ALA A 31 0.47 18.22 -2.30
N ILE A 32 1.24 17.42 -1.56
CA ILE A 32 0.71 16.37 -0.67
C ILE A 32 -0.09 16.99 0.48
N MET A 33 0.42 18.06 1.09
CA MET A 33 -0.29 18.75 2.18
C MET A 33 -1.62 19.34 1.70
N ILE A 34 -1.62 20.03 0.57
CA ILE A 34 -2.84 20.61 -0.02
C ILE A 34 -3.82 19.51 -0.40
N TYR A 35 -3.34 18.45 -1.04
CA TYR A 35 -4.17 17.28 -1.38
C TYR A 35 -4.78 16.64 -0.12
N GLY A 36 -3.99 16.42 0.93
CA GLY A 36 -4.46 15.85 2.19
C GLY A 36 -5.52 16.73 2.86
N PHE A 37 -5.32 18.05 2.87
CA PHE A 37 -6.30 18.99 3.39
C PHE A 37 -7.61 18.96 2.59
N VAL A 38 -7.53 19.03 1.26
CA VAL A 38 -8.70 18.96 0.38
C VAL A 38 -9.45 17.64 0.55
N ALA A 39 -8.72 16.52 0.60
CA ALA A 39 -9.30 15.20 0.81
C ALA A 39 -9.98 15.05 2.19
N ALA A 40 -9.46 15.74 3.23
CA ALA A 40 -10.05 15.73 4.57
C ALA A 40 -11.31 16.59 4.68
N VAL A 41 -11.38 17.71 3.95
CA VAL A 41 -12.51 18.65 3.99
C VAL A 41 -13.66 18.23 3.08
N LEU A 42 -13.34 17.64 1.93
CA LEU A 42 -14.37 17.21 0.97
C LEU A 42 -15.12 15.97 1.45
N PRO A 43 -16.39 15.83 1.08
CA PRO A 43 -17.13 14.59 1.30
C PRO A 43 -16.39 13.40 0.67
N VAL A 44 -16.35 12.28 1.39
CA VAL A 44 -15.63 11.05 0.98
C VAL A 44 -16.03 10.57 -0.42
N TRP A 45 -17.30 10.70 -0.77
CA TRP A 45 -17.83 10.27 -2.07
C TRP A 45 -17.33 11.11 -3.26
N LEU A 46 -16.85 12.32 -3.02
CA LEU A 46 -16.46 13.22 -4.11
C LEU A 46 -15.05 12.90 -4.64
N LEU A 47 -14.09 12.66 -3.76
CA LEU A 47 -12.68 12.47 -4.13
C LEU A 47 -12.16 11.08 -3.80
N LEU A 48 -12.35 10.64 -2.54
CA LEU A 48 -11.74 9.39 -2.06
C LEU A 48 -12.39 8.15 -2.66
N THR A 49 -13.71 8.09 -2.69
CA THR A 49 -14.43 6.91 -3.21
C THR A 49 -14.15 6.65 -4.70
N PRO A 50 -14.23 7.63 -5.62
CA PRO A 50 -13.89 7.39 -7.03
C PRO A 50 -12.42 6.99 -7.22
N ARG A 51 -11.50 7.60 -6.48
CA ARG A 51 -10.08 7.25 -6.51
C ARG A 51 -9.86 5.81 -6.06
N ASP A 52 -10.44 5.42 -4.93
CA ASP A 52 -10.25 4.08 -4.37
C ASP A 52 -10.90 3.02 -5.26
N TYR A 53 -12.04 3.31 -5.85
CA TYR A 53 -12.68 2.42 -6.82
C TYR A 53 -11.75 2.15 -8.02
N LEU A 54 -11.18 3.19 -8.63
CA LEU A 54 -10.25 3.04 -9.75
C LEU A 54 -8.98 2.30 -9.36
N SER A 55 -8.42 2.59 -8.19
CA SER A 55 -7.19 1.94 -7.71
C SER A 55 -7.41 0.47 -7.35
N THR A 56 -8.63 0.06 -7.01
CA THR A 56 -8.96 -1.32 -6.64
C THR A 56 -8.66 -2.29 -7.78
N PHE A 57 -8.98 -1.95 -9.02
CA PHE A 57 -8.68 -2.81 -10.17
C PHE A 57 -7.18 -3.06 -10.32
N LEU A 58 -6.36 -2.02 -10.17
CA LEU A 58 -4.91 -2.17 -10.22
C LEU A 58 -4.39 -3.01 -9.05
N LYS A 59 -4.86 -2.74 -7.84
CA LYS A 59 -4.46 -3.48 -6.63
C LYS A 59 -4.78 -4.97 -6.75
N ILE A 60 -6.02 -5.31 -7.09
CA ILE A 60 -6.45 -6.70 -7.24
C ILE A 60 -5.68 -7.39 -8.37
N GLY A 61 -5.54 -6.73 -9.51
CA GLY A 61 -4.77 -7.27 -10.64
C GLY A 61 -3.31 -7.54 -10.29
N THR A 62 -2.67 -6.61 -9.59
CA THR A 62 -1.27 -6.75 -9.15
C THR A 62 -1.12 -7.90 -8.14
N ILE A 63 -2.00 -8.02 -7.17
CA ILE A 63 -1.94 -9.07 -6.14
C ILE A 63 -2.20 -10.45 -6.74
N ILE A 64 -3.17 -10.57 -7.64
CA ILE A 64 -3.44 -11.84 -8.35
C ILE A 64 -2.25 -12.20 -9.24
N GLY A 65 -1.73 -11.23 -9.99
CA GLY A 65 -0.55 -11.43 -10.84
C GLY A 65 0.68 -11.87 -10.02
N LEU A 66 0.90 -11.26 -8.87
CA LEU A 66 1.97 -11.63 -7.95
C LEU A 66 1.78 -13.06 -7.40
N ALA A 67 0.56 -13.40 -6.97
CA ALA A 67 0.25 -14.75 -6.49
C ALA A 67 0.50 -15.81 -7.56
N ILE A 68 0.04 -15.58 -8.78
CA ILE A 68 0.30 -16.48 -9.92
C ILE A 68 1.80 -16.58 -10.19
N GLY A 69 2.50 -15.44 -10.21
CA GLY A 69 3.95 -15.40 -10.42
C GLY A 69 4.72 -16.22 -9.38
N ILE A 70 4.39 -16.10 -8.11
CA ILE A 70 5.02 -16.87 -7.02
C ILE A 70 4.75 -18.37 -7.19
N ILE A 71 3.53 -18.77 -7.55
CA ILE A 71 3.17 -20.18 -7.74
C ILE A 71 3.89 -20.79 -8.96
N VAL A 72 3.94 -20.05 -10.07
CA VAL A 72 4.52 -20.53 -11.33
C VAL A 72 6.05 -20.59 -11.25
N VAL A 73 6.66 -19.54 -10.74
CA VAL A 73 8.13 -19.43 -10.67
C VAL A 73 8.69 -20.20 -9.48
N SER A 74 7.93 -20.33 -8.39
CA SER A 74 8.34 -20.95 -7.11
C SER A 74 9.76 -20.52 -6.69
N PRO A 75 10.03 -19.21 -6.58
CA PRO A 75 11.36 -18.70 -6.32
C PRO A 75 11.86 -19.13 -4.95
N ALA A 76 13.18 -19.34 -4.83
CA ALA A 76 13.80 -19.60 -3.54
C ALA A 76 13.71 -18.35 -2.64
N LEU A 77 13.59 -18.58 -1.34
CA LEU A 77 13.61 -17.49 -0.37
C LEU A 77 15.07 -17.07 -0.13
N GLU A 78 15.38 -15.81 -0.38
CA GLU A 78 16.71 -15.23 -0.17
C GLU A 78 16.88 -14.64 1.24
N MET A 79 15.76 -14.24 1.87
CA MET A 79 15.78 -13.70 3.22
C MET A 79 15.97 -14.81 4.26
N PRO A 80 16.86 -14.62 5.25
CA PRO A 80 16.98 -15.53 6.39
C PRO A 80 15.71 -15.46 7.26
N ALA A 81 15.39 -16.59 7.92
CA ALA A 81 14.25 -16.66 8.84
C ALA A 81 14.32 -15.62 9.97
N VAL A 82 15.53 -15.31 10.42
CA VAL A 82 15.81 -14.28 11.42
C VAL A 82 17.01 -13.46 10.94
N THR A 83 16.86 -12.15 10.87
CA THR A 83 17.94 -11.26 10.47
C THR A 83 18.92 -10.98 11.62
N LYS A 84 20.13 -10.55 11.31
CA LYS A 84 21.13 -10.13 12.30
C LYS A 84 20.77 -8.83 13.04
N PHE A 85 19.74 -8.13 12.60
CA PHE A 85 19.35 -6.80 13.10
C PHE A 85 18.40 -6.85 14.31
N ILE A 86 18.30 -7.98 14.99
CA ILE A 86 17.49 -8.14 16.22
C ILE A 86 17.98 -7.21 17.34
N ASP A 87 19.27 -6.89 17.33
CA ASP A 87 19.90 -5.98 18.30
C ASP A 87 19.58 -4.49 18.10
N GLY A 88 18.82 -4.16 17.05
CA GLY A 88 18.45 -2.77 16.76
C GLY A 88 19.44 -2.01 15.89
N THR A 89 20.40 -2.69 15.25
CA THR A 89 21.37 -2.09 14.33
C THR A 89 20.88 -2.04 12.88
N GLY A 90 19.57 -2.13 12.67
CA GLY A 90 18.98 -2.15 11.34
C GLY A 90 19.29 -0.90 10.50
N PRO A 91 19.45 -1.05 9.17
CA PRO A 91 19.83 0.06 8.29
C PRO A 91 18.74 1.09 8.06
N VAL A 92 17.46 0.72 8.26
CA VAL A 92 16.32 1.61 8.03
C VAL A 92 16.00 2.41 9.30
N PHE A 93 15.93 1.74 10.45
CA PHE A 93 15.71 2.36 11.75
C PHE A 93 16.66 1.78 12.77
N SER A 94 17.32 2.65 13.52
CA SER A 94 18.14 2.28 14.67
C SER A 94 17.29 2.31 15.93
N GLY A 95 17.44 1.31 16.78
CA GLY A 95 16.74 1.24 18.07
C GLY A 95 16.32 -0.17 18.43
N SER A 96 15.87 -0.35 19.67
CA SER A 96 15.46 -1.65 20.15
C SER A 96 14.27 -2.21 19.37
N LEU A 97 14.32 -3.50 19.04
CA LEU A 97 13.23 -4.20 18.38
C LEU A 97 11.91 -4.03 19.14
N PHE A 98 11.97 -4.10 20.46
CA PHE A 98 10.85 -3.76 21.34
C PHE A 98 11.04 -2.33 21.88
N PRO A 99 10.06 -1.41 21.83
CA PRO A 99 8.67 -1.61 21.37
C PRO A 99 8.43 -1.30 19.87
N PHE A 100 9.47 -0.95 19.11
CA PHE A 100 9.32 -0.42 17.75
C PHE A 100 8.62 -1.39 16.80
N LEU A 101 8.93 -2.68 16.87
CA LEU A 101 8.27 -3.71 16.06
C LEU A 101 6.75 -3.72 16.29
N PHE A 102 6.32 -3.59 17.54
CA PHE A 102 4.89 -3.57 17.88
C PHE A 102 4.20 -2.33 17.33
N ILE A 103 4.86 -1.18 17.34
CA ILE A 103 4.32 0.05 16.75
C ILE A 103 4.12 -0.12 15.24
N THR A 104 5.08 -0.74 14.55
CA THR A 104 5.01 -0.99 13.11
C THR A 104 3.89 -1.98 12.75
N ILE A 105 3.76 -3.06 13.52
CA ILE A 105 2.71 -4.07 13.32
C ILE A 105 1.33 -3.53 13.73
N ALA A 106 1.25 -2.65 14.71
CA ALA A 106 0.00 -2.10 15.24
C ALA A 106 -0.83 -1.39 14.15
N CYS A 107 -0.22 -0.84 13.13
CA CYS A 107 -0.95 -0.25 12.00
C CYS A 107 -1.86 -1.27 11.31
N GLY A 108 -1.42 -2.51 11.13
CA GLY A 108 -2.25 -3.58 10.55
C GLY A 108 -3.25 -4.18 11.53
N ALA A 109 -2.94 -4.20 12.82
CA ALA A 109 -3.75 -4.85 13.84
C ALA A 109 -4.82 -3.92 14.46
N VAL A 110 -4.46 -2.67 14.73
CA VAL A 110 -5.28 -1.71 15.50
C VAL A 110 -5.21 -0.30 14.88
N SER A 111 -5.26 -0.20 13.56
CA SER A 111 -5.22 1.09 12.88
C SER A 111 -6.40 1.96 13.27
N GLY A 112 -6.14 3.20 13.71
CA GLY A 112 -7.18 4.19 13.96
C GLY A 112 -7.96 4.53 12.69
N PHE A 113 -7.36 4.38 11.53
CA PHE A 113 -8.03 4.55 10.25
C PHE A 113 -9.07 3.45 9.99
N HIS A 114 -8.82 2.20 10.35
CA HIS A 114 -9.80 1.13 10.25
C HIS A 114 -11.01 1.40 11.15
N ALA A 115 -10.81 1.91 12.35
CA ALA A 115 -11.90 2.31 13.24
C ALA A 115 -12.72 3.45 12.63
N LEU A 116 -12.09 4.43 12.00
CA LEU A 116 -12.74 5.54 11.33
C LEU A 116 -13.56 5.07 10.12
N ILE A 117 -13.02 4.19 9.30
CA ILE A 117 -13.71 3.60 8.15
C ILE A 117 -14.91 2.77 8.58
N SER A 118 -14.75 1.91 9.57
CA SER A 118 -15.81 1.01 10.03
C SER A 118 -16.97 1.74 10.73
N SER A 119 -16.70 2.87 11.38
CA SER A 119 -17.72 3.65 12.10
C SER A 119 -18.32 4.78 11.27
N GLY A 120 -17.55 5.39 10.39
CA GLY A 120 -17.94 6.63 9.74
C GLY A 120 -18.23 6.53 8.24
N THR A 121 -17.50 5.72 7.49
CA THR A 121 -17.55 5.70 6.03
C THR A 121 -18.32 4.49 5.49
N THR A 122 -17.85 3.30 5.81
CA THR A 122 -18.42 2.05 5.25
C THR A 122 -19.91 1.85 5.57
N PRO A 123 -20.39 2.09 6.81
CA PRO A 123 -21.83 1.95 7.11
C PRO A 123 -22.73 2.86 6.30
N LYS A 124 -22.23 4.03 5.92
CA LYS A 124 -22.99 4.99 5.10
C LYS A 124 -23.06 4.62 3.62
N MET A 125 -22.21 3.71 3.17
CA MET A 125 -22.10 3.27 1.78
C MET A 125 -22.75 1.90 1.53
N ILE A 126 -23.09 1.17 2.59
CA ILE A 126 -23.71 -0.14 2.48
C ILE A 126 -25.20 0.04 2.22
N GLU A 127 -25.64 -0.41 1.06
CA GLU A 127 -27.04 -0.36 0.64
C GLU A 127 -27.90 -1.43 1.31
N ASN A 128 -27.33 -2.60 1.56
CA ASN A 128 -28.07 -3.75 2.10
C ASN A 128 -27.29 -4.39 3.26
N GLU A 129 -27.99 -4.62 4.38
CA GLU A 129 -27.40 -5.23 5.59
C GLU A 129 -26.83 -6.63 5.34
N THR A 130 -27.37 -7.37 4.38
CA THR A 130 -26.83 -8.70 4.02
C THR A 130 -25.42 -8.64 3.50
N HIS A 131 -24.97 -7.51 2.99
CA HIS A 131 -23.60 -7.30 2.48
C HIS A 131 -22.58 -6.98 3.57
N VAL A 132 -23.02 -6.61 4.78
CA VAL A 132 -22.12 -6.22 5.88
C VAL A 132 -21.08 -7.29 6.17
N ARG A 133 -21.52 -8.55 6.29
CA ARG A 133 -20.63 -9.68 6.56
C ARG A 133 -19.63 -9.91 5.45
N MET A 134 -20.06 -9.85 4.21
CA MET A 134 -19.19 -10.04 3.06
C MET A 134 -18.15 -8.90 2.94
N ILE A 135 -18.58 -7.65 3.12
CA ILE A 135 -17.71 -6.48 3.03
C ILE A 135 -16.70 -6.48 4.18
N GLY A 136 -17.15 -6.65 5.42
CA GLY A 136 -16.27 -6.62 6.59
C GLY A 136 -15.30 -7.80 6.62
N TYR A 137 -15.85 -9.01 6.58
CA TYR A 137 -15.05 -10.22 6.67
C TYR A 137 -14.25 -10.49 5.40
N GLY A 138 -14.85 -10.26 4.23
CA GLY A 138 -14.14 -10.38 2.95
C GLY A 138 -13.00 -9.38 2.81
N GLY A 139 -13.19 -8.15 3.26
CA GLY A 139 -12.13 -7.13 3.31
C GLY A 139 -10.96 -7.55 4.20
N MET A 140 -11.25 -8.08 5.38
CA MET A 140 -10.24 -8.60 6.31
C MET A 140 -9.43 -9.76 5.70
N LEU A 141 -10.11 -10.72 5.05
CA LEU A 141 -9.44 -11.84 4.39
C LEU A 141 -8.57 -11.37 3.23
N MET A 142 -9.06 -10.41 2.45
CA MET A 142 -8.29 -9.82 1.35
C MET A 142 -7.05 -9.11 1.86
N GLU A 143 -7.15 -8.34 2.94
CA GLU A 143 -6.01 -7.67 3.56
C GLU A 143 -4.96 -8.68 4.06
N SER A 144 -5.41 -9.76 4.70
CA SER A 144 -4.52 -10.85 5.13
C SER A 144 -3.81 -11.51 3.94
N PHE A 145 -4.53 -11.74 2.85
CA PHE A 145 -3.95 -12.27 1.61
C PHE A 145 -2.89 -11.34 1.01
N VAL A 146 -3.18 -10.04 0.97
CA VAL A 146 -2.22 -9.02 0.52
C VAL A 146 -0.96 -9.04 1.38
N ALA A 147 -1.11 -9.11 2.71
CA ALA A 147 0.02 -9.16 3.64
C ALA A 147 0.90 -10.40 3.41
N ILE A 148 0.29 -11.57 3.20
CA ILE A 148 1.03 -12.81 2.89
C ILE A 148 1.79 -12.68 1.57
N MET A 149 1.16 -12.14 0.54
CA MET A 149 1.80 -11.93 -0.77
C MET A 149 2.96 -10.92 -0.67
N ALA A 150 2.78 -9.84 0.07
CA ALA A 150 3.83 -8.85 0.30
C ALA A 150 5.02 -9.45 1.06
N LEU A 151 4.77 -10.26 2.09
CA LEU A 151 5.81 -10.96 2.83
C LEU A 151 6.56 -11.95 1.94
N ALA A 152 5.85 -12.74 1.13
CA ALA A 152 6.45 -13.67 0.20
C ALA A 152 7.34 -12.94 -0.83
N ALA A 153 6.82 -11.86 -1.43
CA ALA A 153 7.58 -11.05 -2.38
C ALA A 153 8.83 -10.43 -1.76
N ALA A 154 8.72 -9.86 -0.56
CA ALA A 154 9.88 -9.30 0.16
C ALA A 154 10.92 -10.38 0.49
N SER A 155 10.49 -11.59 0.82
CA SER A 155 11.39 -12.70 1.19
C SER A 155 12.16 -13.30 0.00
N VAL A 156 11.69 -13.06 -1.22
CA VAL A 156 12.37 -13.48 -2.47
C VAL A 156 13.45 -12.50 -2.89
N LEU A 157 13.37 -11.23 -2.47
CA LEU A 157 14.35 -10.22 -2.81
C LEU A 157 15.68 -10.46 -2.08
N ASP A 158 16.78 -10.19 -2.80
CA ASP A 158 18.09 -10.10 -2.15
C ASP A 158 18.06 -9.08 -1.01
N PRO A 159 18.59 -9.40 0.18
CA PRO A 159 18.58 -8.49 1.32
C PRO A 159 19.20 -7.12 1.03
N GLY A 160 20.25 -7.08 0.22
CA GLY A 160 20.89 -5.83 -0.16
C GLY A 160 19.98 -4.94 -1.01
N ILE A 161 19.26 -5.53 -1.95
CA ILE A 161 18.27 -4.82 -2.79
C ILE A 161 17.09 -4.36 -1.94
N TYR A 162 16.58 -5.23 -1.08
CA TYR A 162 15.45 -4.89 -0.20
C TYR A 162 15.77 -3.67 0.68
N PHE A 163 16.93 -3.65 1.32
CA PHE A 163 17.32 -2.53 2.18
C PHE A 163 17.71 -1.27 1.40
N ALA A 164 18.13 -1.39 0.14
CA ALA A 164 18.39 -0.23 -0.71
C ALA A 164 17.10 0.46 -1.21
N MET A 165 15.98 -0.27 -1.23
CA MET A 165 14.67 0.25 -1.64
C MET A 165 13.90 0.94 -0.49
N ASN A 166 14.28 0.70 0.76
CA ASN A 166 13.69 1.27 1.97
C ASN A 166 14.60 2.34 2.58
#